data_40381f143cce857b685e21048e191482
#
_entry.id   40381f143cce857b685e21048e191482
#
_cell.length_a   1.000
_cell.length_b   1.000
_cell.length_c   1.000
_cell.angle_alpha   90.00
_cell.angle_beta   90.00
_cell.angle_gamma   90.00
#
_symmetry.space_group_name_H-M   'P 1'
#
loop_
_entity.id
_entity.type
_entity.pdbx_description
1 polymer ?
#
loop_
_entity_poly.entity_id
_entity_poly.type
_entity_poly.pdbx_seq_one_letter_code
_entity_poly.pdbx_strand_id
1 'polypeptide(L)'
;MSPALSPLLFINILLFLPFHHTASAAAPAIPVNGTCRNTCGTISVNFPFGTDFGCGHPDFSRYIKCSSGTLEFSTGTGIYTISSIDYPSSTITIADPFMSTCSSMQNSGSFRLDKASPFTITENNLFVLLGCSTTSPVFDQYVDLCDTGSGSRVCRGMYSCKGVTGIGLQQNAPATTCCVYESPTGLSSGYALDLPKLQCSSYTSIYDFGGNEGDPMKWKFGISLQYNDSYSTENCKNCEDSGGYCGFTGVDESFACICRNGLHTSNNCFGRGFAWSGTWRTKFQTRMSSAGFLLLWTMLFI
;
A
#
# COMPACT_ATOMS: atom_id res chain seq x y z
N MET A 1 -21.01 36.99 -67.22
CA MET A 1 -22.03 37.53 -66.29
C MET A 1 -22.14 36.54 -65.13
N SER A 2 -21.42 36.78 -64.09
CA SER A 2 -21.49 35.98 -62.84
C SER A 2 -22.39 36.72 -61.85
N PRO A 3 -23.33 36.05 -61.18
CA PRO A 3 -24.09 36.64 -60.08
C PRO A 3 -23.28 36.54 -58.78
N ALA A 4 -23.05 37.69 -58.19
CA ALA A 4 -22.47 37.85 -56.86
C ALA A 4 -23.44 37.30 -55.83
N LEU A 5 -23.03 36.24 -55.08
CA LEU A 5 -23.75 35.79 -53.92
C LEU A 5 -23.59 36.79 -52.77
N SER A 6 -24.68 37.20 -52.21
CA SER A 6 -24.82 38.19 -51.15
C SER A 6 -24.15 37.69 -49.83
N PRO A 7 -23.32 38.49 -49.15
CA PRO A 7 -22.64 38.11 -47.91
C PRO A 7 -23.56 38.03 -46.68
N LEU A 8 -24.85 38.26 -46.84
CA LEU A 8 -25.82 38.27 -45.72
C LEU A 8 -26.32 36.90 -45.28
N LEU A 9 -25.98 35.83 -46.03
CA LEU A 9 -26.44 34.47 -45.69
C LEU A 9 -25.49 33.75 -44.72
N PHE A 10 -24.28 34.26 -44.49
CA PHE A 10 -23.30 33.65 -43.61
C PHE A 10 -23.42 34.06 -42.14
N ILE A 11 -24.11 35.13 -41.81
CA ILE A 11 -24.22 35.66 -40.44
C ILE A 11 -25.26 34.89 -39.60
N ASN A 12 -26.25 34.25 -40.25
CA ASN A 12 -27.31 33.54 -39.51
C ASN A 12 -27.03 32.09 -39.14
N ILE A 13 -25.96 31.50 -39.66
CA ILE A 13 -25.61 30.09 -39.35
C ILE A 13 -24.74 29.98 -38.09
N LEU A 14 -24.10 31.06 -37.64
CA LEU A 14 -23.21 31.06 -36.46
C LEU A 14 -23.96 31.25 -35.14
N LEU A 15 -25.25 31.53 -35.13
CA LEU A 15 -26.06 31.80 -33.94
C LEU A 15 -26.81 30.58 -33.39
N PHE A 16 -26.72 29.41 -34.05
CA PHE A 16 -27.39 28.18 -33.62
C PHE A 16 -26.45 27.00 -33.35
N LEU A 17 -25.20 27.27 -32.93
CA LEU A 17 -24.38 26.21 -32.34
C LEU A 17 -24.92 25.94 -30.92
N PRO A 18 -25.51 24.76 -30.66
CA PRO A 18 -25.87 24.41 -29.29
C PRO A 18 -24.59 24.31 -28.49
N PHE A 19 -24.44 25.15 -27.48
CA PHE A 19 -23.45 24.95 -26.42
C PHE A 19 -23.76 23.61 -25.77
N HIS A 20 -23.08 22.55 -26.22
CA HIS A 20 -23.04 21.30 -25.48
C HIS A 20 -22.26 21.59 -24.20
N HIS A 21 -22.98 21.95 -23.14
CA HIS A 21 -22.46 21.79 -21.80
C HIS A 21 -22.21 20.30 -21.60
N THR A 22 -20.96 19.87 -21.76
CA THR A 22 -20.54 18.58 -21.24
C THR A 22 -20.71 18.67 -19.73
N ALA A 23 -21.84 18.17 -19.24
CA ALA A 23 -22.00 17.88 -17.84
C ALA A 23 -20.87 16.90 -17.49
N SER A 24 -19.84 17.39 -16.81
CA SER A 24 -18.83 16.54 -16.18
C SER A 24 -19.60 15.65 -15.23
N ALA A 25 -19.80 14.40 -15.60
CA ALA A 25 -20.37 13.41 -14.71
C ALA A 25 -19.41 13.32 -13.53
N ALA A 26 -19.84 13.80 -12.37
CA ALA A 26 -19.13 13.56 -11.13
C ALA A 26 -18.95 12.04 -11.02
N ALA A 27 -17.70 11.59 -10.92
CA ALA A 27 -17.40 10.20 -10.69
C ALA A 27 -18.24 9.73 -9.49
N PRO A 28 -18.86 8.55 -9.56
CA PRO A 28 -19.68 8.05 -8.46
C PRO A 28 -18.79 7.99 -7.22
N ALA A 29 -19.19 8.68 -6.16
CA ALA A 29 -18.55 8.54 -4.85
C ALA A 29 -18.61 7.06 -4.48
N ILE A 30 -17.45 6.42 -4.36
CA ILE A 30 -17.36 5.01 -3.97
C ILE A 30 -17.95 4.93 -2.56
N PRO A 31 -19.04 4.18 -2.35
CA PRO A 31 -19.63 4.06 -1.02
C PRO A 31 -18.61 3.35 -0.13
N VAL A 32 -18.09 4.03 0.88
CA VAL A 32 -17.30 3.41 1.94
C VAL A 32 -18.29 2.63 2.81
N ASN A 33 -18.57 1.38 2.44
CA ASN A 33 -19.48 0.48 3.16
C ASN A 33 -18.76 -0.31 4.27
N GLY A 34 -17.52 0.01 4.58
CA GLY A 34 -16.73 -0.66 5.62
C GLY A 34 -16.75 0.13 6.91
N THR A 35 -17.14 -0.49 8.02
CA THR A 35 -16.79 0.01 9.34
C THR A 35 -15.33 -0.33 9.59
N CYS A 36 -14.47 0.68 9.74
CA CYS A 36 -13.07 0.46 10.11
C CYS A 36 -13.00 -0.34 11.41
N ARG A 37 -12.03 -1.24 11.49
CA ARG A 37 -11.77 -2.08 12.67
C ARG A 37 -10.36 -1.81 13.16
N ASN A 38 -10.15 -1.99 14.44
CA ASN A 38 -8.83 -1.86 15.08
C ASN A 38 -8.09 -3.21 15.21
N THR A 39 -8.60 -4.25 14.58
CA THR A 39 -7.98 -5.58 14.58
C THR A 39 -8.20 -6.29 13.25
N CYS A 40 -7.22 -7.09 12.85
CA CYS A 40 -7.33 -8.06 11.77
C CYS A 40 -6.81 -9.41 12.28
N GLY A 41 -7.72 -10.35 12.50
CA GLY A 41 -7.38 -11.57 13.26
C GLY A 41 -6.88 -11.22 14.67
N THR A 42 -5.67 -11.63 14.99
CA THR A 42 -5.02 -11.36 16.29
C THR A 42 -4.18 -10.08 16.29
N ILE A 43 -4.01 -9.41 15.14
CA ILE A 43 -3.14 -8.25 15.00
C ILE A 43 -3.97 -6.98 15.26
N SER A 44 -3.47 -6.13 16.16
CA SER A 44 -3.99 -4.78 16.36
C SER A 44 -3.59 -3.89 15.19
N VAL A 45 -4.57 -3.19 14.59
CA VAL A 45 -4.37 -2.30 13.44
C VAL A 45 -4.80 -0.90 13.83
N ASN A 46 -3.83 -0.02 13.98
CA ASN A 46 -4.01 1.39 14.28
C ASN A 46 -3.47 2.24 13.12
N PHE A 47 -3.80 3.52 13.12
CA PHE A 47 -3.23 4.44 12.17
C PHE A 47 -1.67 4.39 12.18
N PRO A 48 -0.98 4.47 11.03
CA PRO A 48 -1.47 4.84 9.70
C PRO A 48 -2.12 3.72 8.89
N PHE A 49 -2.21 2.51 9.42
CA PHE A 49 -2.80 1.37 8.74
C PHE A 49 -4.32 1.34 8.90
N GLY A 50 -4.98 0.63 7.99
CA GLY A 50 -6.42 0.40 8.02
C GLY A 50 -6.76 -1.02 7.62
N THR A 51 -7.95 -1.49 8.03
CA THR A 51 -8.42 -2.85 7.73
C THR A 51 -9.24 -2.95 6.46
N ASP A 52 -9.82 -1.83 6.02
CA ASP A 52 -10.74 -1.76 4.90
C ASP A 52 -10.47 -0.50 4.06
N PHE A 53 -11.04 -0.43 2.86
CA PHE A 53 -10.91 0.75 2.00
C PHE A 53 -11.46 2.00 2.69
N GLY A 54 -10.69 3.08 2.61
CA GLY A 54 -11.01 4.36 3.27
C GLY A 54 -10.55 4.44 4.72
N CYS A 55 -10.06 3.33 5.32
CA CYS A 55 -9.50 3.31 6.65
C CYS A 55 -7.98 3.50 6.60
N GLY A 56 -7.42 4.16 7.60
CA GLY A 56 -5.98 4.48 7.65
C GLY A 56 -5.58 5.60 6.70
N HIS A 57 -4.31 5.69 6.39
CA HIS A 57 -3.77 6.67 5.45
C HIS A 57 -3.76 6.09 4.02
N PRO A 58 -4.12 6.86 2.98
CA PRO A 58 -4.25 6.35 1.63
C PRO A 58 -2.96 5.73 1.06
N ASP A 59 -1.78 6.28 1.39
CA ASP A 59 -0.50 5.74 0.93
C ASP A 59 -0.26 4.30 1.37
N PHE A 60 -0.82 3.88 2.50
CA PHE A 60 -0.70 2.53 3.01
C PHE A 60 -1.83 1.60 2.57
N SER A 61 -3.00 2.13 2.25
CA SER A 61 -4.20 1.36 1.93
C SER A 61 -4.06 0.47 0.69
N ARG A 62 -3.14 0.80 -0.21
CA ARG A 62 -2.82 -0.01 -1.39
C ARG A 62 -1.93 -1.21 -1.09
N TYR A 63 -1.18 -1.15 0.01
CA TYR A 63 -0.23 -2.18 0.42
C TYR A 63 -0.77 -3.10 1.50
N ILE A 64 -1.62 -2.57 2.40
CA ILE A 64 -2.11 -3.30 3.57
C ILE A 64 -3.62 -3.50 3.49
N LYS A 65 -4.05 -4.76 3.65
CA LYS A 65 -5.45 -5.15 3.60
C LYS A 65 -5.73 -6.26 4.59
N CYS A 66 -6.89 -6.20 5.23
CA CYS A 66 -7.39 -7.32 6.03
C CYS A 66 -8.29 -8.22 5.18
N SER A 67 -7.85 -9.46 4.95
CA SER A 67 -8.58 -10.44 4.15
C SER A 67 -8.83 -11.70 5.00
N SER A 68 -10.09 -12.04 5.24
CA SER A 68 -10.49 -13.24 6.00
C SER A 68 -9.80 -13.39 7.37
N GLY A 69 -9.53 -12.27 8.05
CA GLY A 69 -8.85 -12.28 9.36
C GLY A 69 -7.32 -12.36 9.27
N THR A 70 -6.74 -12.33 8.08
CA THR A 70 -5.30 -12.24 7.85
C THR A 70 -4.95 -10.84 7.37
N LEU A 71 -3.97 -10.22 7.99
CA LEU A 71 -3.45 -8.94 7.55
C LEU A 71 -2.40 -9.20 6.46
N GLU A 72 -2.66 -8.68 5.27
CA GLU A 72 -1.87 -8.92 4.08
C GLU A 72 -1.10 -7.67 3.67
N PHE A 73 0.12 -7.89 3.18
CA PHE A 73 0.97 -6.89 2.54
C PHE A 73 1.14 -7.24 1.07
N SER A 74 0.73 -6.34 0.19
CA SER A 74 0.73 -6.57 -1.26
C SER A 74 1.81 -5.75 -1.94
N THR A 75 2.55 -6.37 -2.86
CA THR A 75 3.52 -5.72 -3.75
C THR A 75 3.35 -6.23 -5.18
N GLY A 76 4.09 -5.67 -6.13
CA GLY A 76 4.13 -6.19 -7.50
C GLY A 76 4.69 -7.61 -7.63
N THR A 77 5.30 -8.18 -6.60
CA THR A 77 5.84 -9.55 -6.59
C THR A 77 4.95 -10.57 -5.89
N GLY A 78 4.00 -10.13 -5.08
CA GLY A 78 3.10 -11.06 -4.39
C GLY A 78 2.37 -10.47 -3.21
N ILE A 79 1.68 -11.35 -2.50
CA ILE A 79 0.96 -11.07 -1.25
C ILE A 79 1.67 -11.81 -0.12
N TYR A 80 1.98 -11.09 0.92
CA TYR A 80 2.71 -11.56 2.11
C TYR A 80 1.83 -11.40 3.33
N THR A 81 1.99 -12.26 4.32
CA THR A 81 1.27 -12.13 5.58
C THR A 81 2.01 -11.19 6.52
N ILE A 82 1.35 -10.17 7.04
CA ILE A 82 1.90 -9.38 8.15
C ILE A 82 1.77 -10.24 9.42
N SER A 83 2.90 -10.55 10.03
CA SER A 83 2.95 -11.35 11.26
C SER A 83 2.92 -10.50 12.52
N SER A 84 3.42 -9.27 12.45
CA SER A 84 3.41 -8.31 13.56
C SER A 84 3.54 -6.88 13.08
N ILE A 85 3.03 -5.95 13.90
CA ILE A 85 3.25 -4.50 13.78
C ILE A 85 3.81 -4.03 15.10
N ASP A 86 4.91 -3.30 15.05
CA ASP A 86 5.51 -2.60 16.18
C ASP A 86 5.41 -1.09 15.92
N TYR A 87 4.42 -0.47 16.53
CA TYR A 87 4.16 0.97 16.38
C TYR A 87 5.25 1.84 17.01
N PRO A 88 5.80 1.51 18.20
CA PRO A 88 6.89 2.27 18.79
C PRO A 88 8.15 2.35 17.93
N SER A 89 8.49 1.29 17.22
CA SER A 89 9.65 1.28 16.31
C SER A 89 9.29 1.59 14.86
N SER A 90 8.00 1.83 14.57
CA SER A 90 7.46 2.06 13.22
C SER A 90 7.86 0.95 12.24
N THR A 91 7.74 -0.32 12.69
CA THR A 91 8.09 -1.48 11.87
C THR A 91 6.94 -2.48 11.73
N ILE A 92 6.92 -3.16 10.59
CA ILE A 92 6.09 -4.34 10.37
C ILE A 92 6.97 -5.52 10.01
N THR A 93 6.60 -6.70 10.41
CA THR A 93 7.24 -7.94 9.96
C THR A 93 6.31 -8.68 9.02
N ILE A 94 6.81 -9.02 7.84
CA ILE A 94 6.08 -9.80 6.85
C ILE A 94 6.71 -11.19 6.67
N ALA A 95 5.85 -12.17 6.40
CA ALA A 95 6.25 -13.52 6.07
C ALA A 95 5.83 -13.85 4.63
N ASP A 96 6.79 -14.28 3.82
CA ASP A 96 6.51 -14.87 2.51
C ASP A 96 6.15 -16.35 2.73
N PRO A 97 4.98 -16.82 2.26
CA PRO A 97 4.62 -18.23 2.36
C PRO A 97 5.59 -19.17 1.62
N PHE A 98 6.37 -18.61 0.69
CA PHE A 98 7.38 -19.34 -0.10
C PHE A 98 8.81 -19.16 0.42
N MET A 99 9.02 -18.40 1.49
CA MET A 99 10.32 -18.22 2.09
C MET A 99 10.72 -19.46 2.90
N SER A 100 11.97 -19.86 2.74
CA SER A 100 12.53 -20.97 3.49
C SER A 100 12.73 -20.65 4.97
N THR A 101 12.54 -21.64 5.80
CA THR A 101 12.88 -21.63 7.24
C THR A 101 13.72 -22.86 7.56
N CYS A 102 14.27 -22.94 8.76
CA CYS A 102 15.03 -24.14 9.15
C CYS A 102 14.20 -25.43 9.13
N SER A 103 12.90 -25.34 9.43
CA SER A 103 12.00 -26.50 9.43
C SER A 103 11.50 -26.89 8.05
N SER A 104 11.39 -25.94 7.13
CA SER A 104 10.85 -26.16 5.77
C SER A 104 11.55 -25.25 4.77
N MET A 105 12.12 -25.82 3.70
CA MET A 105 12.74 -25.07 2.61
C MET A 105 12.03 -25.39 1.30
N GLN A 106 11.88 -24.37 0.44
CA GLN A 106 11.11 -24.43 -0.79
C GLN A 106 11.93 -23.85 -1.95
N ASN A 107 11.77 -24.44 -3.14
CA ASN A 107 12.39 -23.98 -4.39
C ASN A 107 11.55 -22.84 -5.04
N SER A 108 11.21 -21.83 -4.29
CA SER A 108 10.34 -20.75 -4.77
C SER A 108 10.50 -19.51 -3.91
N GLY A 109 9.79 -18.47 -4.30
CA GLY A 109 9.72 -17.22 -3.60
C GLY A 109 10.38 -16.06 -4.36
N SER A 110 9.86 -14.90 -4.15
CA SER A 110 10.39 -13.65 -4.67
C SER A 110 9.94 -12.50 -3.78
N PHE A 111 10.76 -11.48 -3.66
CA PHE A 111 10.40 -10.29 -2.91
C PHE A 111 10.99 -9.04 -3.56
N ARG A 112 10.18 -8.03 -3.70
CA ARG A 112 10.60 -6.68 -4.08
C ARG A 112 9.61 -5.66 -3.53
N LEU A 113 10.11 -4.63 -2.91
CA LEU A 113 9.32 -3.44 -2.62
C LEU A 113 9.09 -2.62 -3.90
N ASP A 114 7.90 -2.09 -4.03
CA ASP A 114 7.58 -1.15 -5.10
C ASP A 114 8.35 0.16 -4.88
N LYS A 115 8.78 0.80 -5.96
CA LYS A 115 9.59 2.04 -5.88
C LYS A 115 8.90 3.19 -5.14
N ALA A 116 7.56 3.24 -5.22
CA ALA A 116 6.75 4.25 -4.56
C ALA A 116 6.21 3.77 -3.20
N SER A 117 6.76 2.67 -2.66
CA SER A 117 6.36 2.14 -1.38
C SER A 117 6.74 3.10 -0.24
N PRO A 118 5.85 3.35 0.72
CA PRO A 118 6.17 4.11 1.93
C PRO A 118 6.97 3.27 2.94
N PHE A 119 7.40 2.08 2.54
CA PHE A 119 8.18 1.16 3.36
C PHE A 119 9.61 1.05 2.88
N THR A 120 10.52 0.81 3.82
CA THR A 120 11.92 0.47 3.58
C THR A 120 12.27 -0.81 4.32
N ILE A 121 13.21 -1.61 3.78
CA ILE A 121 13.69 -2.79 4.49
C ILE A 121 14.59 -2.29 5.63
N THR A 122 14.43 -2.85 6.84
CA THR A 122 15.27 -2.48 8.00
C THR A 122 16.69 -3.05 7.85
N GLU A 123 17.67 -2.38 8.42
CA GLU A 123 19.08 -2.75 8.31
C GLU A 123 19.44 -4.08 8.98
N ASN A 124 18.63 -4.54 9.93
CA ASN A 124 18.86 -5.81 10.63
C ASN A 124 18.38 -7.06 9.88
N ASN A 125 17.84 -6.90 8.66
CA ASN A 125 17.51 -8.07 7.83
C ASN A 125 18.76 -8.64 7.19
N LEU A 126 18.92 -9.94 7.33
CA LEU A 126 19.89 -10.73 6.56
C LEU A 126 19.15 -11.56 5.51
N PHE A 127 19.43 -11.33 4.26
CA PHE A 127 18.93 -12.18 3.18
C PHE A 127 19.92 -13.30 2.92
N VAL A 128 19.40 -14.51 2.80
CA VAL A 128 20.19 -15.71 2.57
C VAL A 128 19.66 -16.42 1.33
N LEU A 129 20.50 -16.52 0.32
CA LEU A 129 20.23 -17.29 -0.89
C LEU A 129 20.85 -18.68 -0.74
N LEU A 130 20.08 -19.70 -1.07
CA LEU A 130 20.42 -21.09 -0.85
C LEU A 130 20.43 -21.87 -2.16
N GLY A 131 21.35 -22.83 -2.28
CA GLY A 131 21.46 -23.69 -3.45
C GLY A 131 21.78 -22.90 -4.73
N CYS A 132 22.63 -21.89 -4.65
CA CYS A 132 23.04 -21.11 -5.79
C CYS A 132 24.03 -21.90 -6.68
N SER A 133 23.93 -21.76 -8.00
CA SER A 133 24.92 -22.29 -8.94
C SER A 133 26.30 -21.65 -8.68
N THR A 134 27.35 -22.38 -8.93
CA THR A 134 28.74 -21.84 -8.87
C THR A 134 28.96 -20.73 -9.90
N THR A 135 28.12 -20.64 -10.93
CA THR A 135 28.12 -19.58 -11.94
C THR A 135 27.12 -18.48 -11.66
N SER A 136 26.50 -18.51 -10.48
CA SER A 136 25.52 -17.50 -10.09
C SER A 136 26.13 -16.10 -10.07
N PRO A 137 25.41 -15.09 -10.58
CA PRO A 137 25.89 -13.71 -10.56
C PRO A 137 26.07 -13.16 -9.13
N VAL A 138 25.52 -13.82 -8.11
CA VAL A 138 25.72 -13.41 -6.70
C VAL A 138 27.14 -13.61 -6.21
N PHE A 139 27.93 -14.49 -6.88
CA PHE A 139 29.32 -14.74 -6.56
C PHE A 139 30.29 -13.96 -7.47
N ASP A 140 29.79 -13.03 -8.27
CA ASP A 140 30.61 -12.16 -9.08
C ASP A 140 31.46 -11.23 -8.18
N GLN A 141 32.76 -11.31 -8.29
CA GLN A 141 33.70 -10.50 -7.49
C GLN A 141 33.53 -8.99 -7.70
N TYR A 142 33.00 -8.58 -8.85
CA TYR A 142 32.76 -7.16 -9.13
C TYR A 142 31.47 -6.63 -8.47
N VAL A 143 30.56 -7.51 -8.12
CA VAL A 143 29.29 -7.15 -7.48
C VAL A 143 29.43 -7.14 -5.96
N ASP A 144 30.31 -7.99 -5.42
CA ASP A 144 30.63 -8.15 -3.99
C ASP A 144 29.37 -8.19 -3.09
N LEU A 145 28.37 -8.97 -3.55
CA LEU A 145 27.08 -9.03 -2.89
C LEU A 145 27.12 -9.90 -1.63
N CYS A 146 27.87 -11.01 -1.70
CA CYS A 146 27.86 -12.02 -0.65
C CYS A 146 28.89 -11.71 0.44
N ASP A 147 28.40 -11.60 1.69
CA ASP A 147 29.31 -11.59 2.83
C ASP A 147 29.99 -12.96 2.99
N THR A 148 31.25 -13.03 2.60
CA THR A 148 32.07 -14.23 2.67
C THR A 148 32.68 -14.46 4.05
N GLY A 149 32.63 -13.47 4.93
CA GLY A 149 33.17 -13.53 6.30
C GLY A 149 32.17 -14.06 7.31
N SER A 150 31.36 -13.17 7.87
CA SER A 150 30.33 -13.50 8.88
C SER A 150 29.21 -14.35 8.31
N GLY A 151 28.81 -14.13 7.06
CA GLY A 151 27.80 -14.89 6.34
C GLY A 151 28.07 -16.39 6.25
N SER A 152 29.31 -16.83 6.28
CA SER A 152 29.66 -18.27 6.27
C SER A 152 29.09 -19.02 7.46
N ARG A 153 28.88 -18.36 8.59
CA ARG A 153 28.31 -18.95 9.82
C ARG A 153 26.80 -19.15 9.65
N VAL A 154 26.11 -18.16 9.07
CA VAL A 154 24.67 -18.22 8.76
C VAL A 154 24.39 -19.30 7.73
N CYS A 155 25.21 -19.40 6.67
CA CYS A 155 25.11 -20.45 5.66
C CYS A 155 25.26 -21.85 6.26
N ARG A 156 26.25 -22.07 7.12
CA ARG A 156 26.41 -23.35 7.82
C ARG A 156 25.20 -23.68 8.71
N GLY A 157 24.66 -22.67 9.41
CA GLY A 157 23.45 -22.80 10.18
C GLY A 157 22.28 -23.27 9.31
N MET A 158 21.99 -22.57 8.22
CA MET A 158 20.89 -22.94 7.30
C MET A 158 21.08 -24.35 6.72
N TYR A 159 22.31 -24.71 6.32
CA TYR A 159 22.59 -26.03 5.74
C TYR A 159 22.61 -27.16 6.76
N SER A 160 22.68 -26.87 8.06
CA SER A 160 22.50 -27.88 9.11
C SER A 160 21.01 -28.24 9.33
N CYS A 161 20.09 -27.42 8.83
CA CYS A 161 18.66 -27.65 8.94
C CYS A 161 18.20 -28.85 8.13
N LYS A 162 17.25 -29.63 8.68
CA LYS A 162 16.65 -30.77 7.96
C LYS A 162 15.88 -30.34 6.70
N GLY A 163 15.31 -29.12 6.73
CA GLY A 163 14.57 -28.55 5.60
C GLY A 163 15.36 -28.45 4.30
N VAL A 164 16.70 -28.45 4.35
CA VAL A 164 17.59 -28.33 3.17
C VAL A 164 17.36 -29.42 2.10
N THR A 165 16.86 -30.58 2.49
CA THR A 165 16.50 -31.66 1.55
C THR A 165 15.34 -31.26 0.65
N GLY A 166 14.47 -30.33 1.07
CA GLY A 166 13.37 -29.81 0.26
C GLY A 166 13.83 -29.01 -0.96
N ILE A 167 15.05 -28.48 -0.95
CA ILE A 167 15.66 -27.77 -2.08
C ILE A 167 16.69 -28.61 -2.83
N GLY A 168 16.68 -29.95 -2.62
CA GLY A 168 17.54 -30.88 -3.33
C GLY A 168 18.97 -30.97 -2.82
N LEU A 169 19.28 -30.37 -1.65
CA LEU A 169 20.62 -30.44 -1.04
C LEU A 169 20.66 -31.49 0.09
N GLN A 170 21.86 -31.97 0.37
CA GLN A 170 22.07 -32.80 1.54
C GLN A 170 22.28 -31.93 2.79
N GLN A 171 21.90 -32.44 3.94
CA GLN A 171 22.18 -31.77 5.20
C GLN A 171 23.70 -31.62 5.39
N ASN A 172 24.14 -30.48 5.86
CA ASN A 172 25.54 -30.09 5.98
C ASN A 172 26.29 -29.99 4.63
N ALA A 173 25.57 -29.72 3.53
CA ALA A 173 26.20 -29.40 2.24
C ALA A 173 27.23 -28.25 2.39
N PRO A 174 28.24 -28.19 1.50
CA PRO A 174 29.20 -27.09 1.52
C PRO A 174 28.55 -25.73 1.41
N ALA A 175 28.99 -24.78 2.23
CA ALA A 175 28.44 -23.42 2.23
C ALA A 175 28.75 -22.59 0.97
N THR A 176 29.54 -23.14 0.03
CA THR A 176 29.92 -22.49 -1.22
C THR A 176 28.80 -22.19 -2.20
N THR A 177 27.62 -22.78 -1.97
CA THR A 177 26.39 -22.54 -2.76
C THR A 177 25.38 -21.65 -2.03
N CYS A 178 25.83 -20.98 -0.96
CA CYS A 178 25.00 -20.08 -0.16
C CYS A 178 25.59 -18.69 -0.15
N CYS A 179 24.76 -17.69 -0.29
CA CYS A 179 25.12 -16.28 -0.26
C CYS A 179 24.30 -15.58 0.82
N VAL A 180 24.98 -14.90 1.71
CA VAL A 180 24.35 -14.01 2.71
C VAL A 180 24.68 -12.58 2.32
N TYR A 181 23.70 -11.73 2.32
CA TYR A 181 23.90 -10.29 2.15
C TYR A 181 23.04 -9.53 3.13
N GLU A 182 23.59 -8.48 3.68
CA GLU A 182 22.81 -7.53 4.45
C GLU A 182 21.80 -6.87 3.54
N SER A 183 20.64 -6.54 4.12
CA SER A 183 19.65 -5.79 3.36
C SER A 183 20.31 -4.54 2.81
N PRO A 184 20.39 -4.37 1.51
CA PRO A 184 21.04 -3.19 0.99
C PRO A 184 20.13 -2.00 1.33
N THR A 185 20.60 -1.13 2.18
CA THR A 185 20.17 0.26 2.33
C THR A 185 20.25 1.02 1.01
N GLY A 186 20.66 0.34 -0.03
CA GLY A 186 20.79 0.76 -1.40
C GLY A 186 20.26 -0.22 -2.43
N LEU A 187 19.44 -1.21 -2.12
CA LEU A 187 18.61 -1.85 -3.15
C LEU A 187 17.52 -0.86 -3.66
N SER A 188 17.95 0.39 -3.77
CA SER A 188 17.35 1.29 -4.72
C SER A 188 17.34 0.54 -6.07
N SER A 189 16.18 0.05 -6.42
CA SER A 189 15.73 -0.14 -7.80
C SER A 189 16.30 -1.26 -8.68
N GLY A 190 17.15 -2.18 -8.23
CA GLY A 190 17.76 -3.12 -9.15
C GLY A 190 17.64 -4.60 -8.82
N TYR A 191 17.73 -4.99 -7.58
CA TYR A 191 17.74 -6.39 -7.19
C TYR A 191 16.39 -6.83 -6.62
N ALA A 192 15.42 -7.05 -7.54
CA ALA A 192 14.33 -7.95 -7.21
C ALA A 192 14.97 -9.29 -6.82
N LEU A 193 14.54 -9.87 -5.72
CA LEU A 193 14.90 -11.22 -5.35
C LEU A 193 14.21 -12.16 -6.36
N ASP A 194 14.89 -12.45 -7.46
CA ASP A 194 14.44 -13.26 -8.59
C ASP A 194 15.35 -14.49 -8.65
N LEU A 195 14.93 -15.55 -7.98
CA LEU A 195 15.74 -16.77 -7.82
C LEU A 195 16.22 -17.36 -9.17
N PRO A 196 15.39 -17.45 -10.23
CA PRO A 196 15.86 -17.87 -11.54
C PRO A 196 17.01 -17.04 -12.10
N LYS A 197 16.91 -15.71 -12.03
CA LYS A 197 17.99 -14.82 -12.51
C LYS A 197 19.24 -14.91 -11.65
N LEU A 198 19.05 -15.10 -10.34
CA LEU A 198 20.15 -15.28 -9.41
C LEU A 198 20.72 -16.70 -9.45
N GLN A 199 20.12 -17.63 -10.20
CA GLN A 199 20.50 -19.02 -10.28
C GLN A 199 20.60 -19.67 -8.89
N CYS A 200 19.68 -19.35 -7.99
CA CYS A 200 19.57 -19.90 -6.65
C CYS A 200 18.26 -20.68 -6.51
N SER A 201 18.27 -21.74 -5.70
CA SER A 201 17.08 -22.59 -5.50
C SER A 201 16.07 -21.98 -4.55
N SER A 202 16.53 -21.25 -3.54
CA SER A 202 15.67 -20.76 -2.48
C SER A 202 16.24 -19.52 -1.82
N TYR A 203 15.40 -18.84 -1.04
CA TYR A 203 15.84 -17.75 -0.17
C TYR A 203 15.18 -17.82 1.21
N THR A 204 15.78 -17.12 2.13
CA THR A 204 15.17 -16.75 3.41
C THR A 204 15.60 -15.34 3.80
N SER A 205 14.88 -14.75 4.76
CA SER A 205 15.31 -13.54 5.44
C SER A 205 15.21 -13.76 6.96
N ILE A 206 16.24 -13.33 7.66
CA ILE A 206 16.36 -13.43 9.11
C ILE A 206 16.43 -12.00 9.65
N TYR A 207 15.53 -11.65 10.55
CA TYR A 207 15.52 -10.32 11.17
C TYR A 207 15.97 -10.34 12.64
N ASP A 208 16.07 -11.52 13.25
CA ASP A 208 16.55 -11.66 14.62
C ASP A 208 17.06 -13.11 14.84
N PHE A 209 18.20 -13.25 15.47
CA PHE A 209 18.78 -14.56 15.80
C PHE A 209 18.23 -15.17 17.10
N GLY A 210 17.28 -14.53 17.76
CA GLY A 210 16.69 -15.03 19.00
C GLY A 210 17.69 -15.17 20.14
N GLY A 211 18.77 -14.36 20.13
CA GLY A 211 19.87 -14.40 21.09
C GLY A 211 20.83 -15.59 20.93
N ASN A 212 20.69 -16.40 19.87
CA ASN A 212 21.56 -17.56 19.61
C ASN A 212 21.82 -17.75 18.11
N GLU A 213 22.91 -17.17 17.62
CA GLU A 213 23.35 -17.31 16.23
C GLU A 213 23.73 -18.75 15.84
N GLY A 214 24.03 -19.59 16.80
CA GLY A 214 24.42 -20.99 16.55
C GLY A 214 23.25 -21.96 16.39
N ASP A 215 22.02 -21.54 16.68
CA ASP A 215 20.84 -22.41 16.64
C ASP A 215 19.77 -21.86 15.67
N PRO A 216 19.80 -22.29 14.39
CA PRO A 216 18.89 -21.79 13.37
C PRO A 216 17.42 -22.12 13.63
N MET A 217 17.11 -23.03 14.54
CA MET A 217 15.73 -23.31 14.97
C MET A 217 15.14 -22.18 15.82
N LYS A 218 15.97 -21.32 16.38
CA LYS A 218 15.57 -20.17 17.21
C LYS A 218 15.54 -18.85 16.44
N TRP A 219 16.05 -18.86 15.21
CA TRP A 219 16.07 -17.66 14.39
C TRP A 219 14.65 -17.25 14.03
N LYS A 220 14.44 -15.95 13.97
CA LYS A 220 13.17 -15.36 13.52
C LYS A 220 13.25 -15.06 12.03
N PHE A 221 12.47 -15.80 11.29
CA PHE A 221 12.38 -15.68 9.84
C PHE A 221 11.27 -14.72 9.45
N GLY A 222 11.53 -13.85 8.49
CA GLY A 222 10.62 -12.83 8.01
C GLY A 222 11.39 -11.64 7.45
N ILE A 223 10.66 -10.70 6.86
CA ILE A 223 11.22 -9.45 6.37
C ILE A 223 10.66 -8.33 7.25
N SER A 224 11.53 -7.63 7.94
CA SER A 224 11.16 -6.46 8.73
C SER A 224 11.23 -5.21 7.86
N LEU A 225 10.15 -4.46 7.82
CA LEU A 225 9.99 -3.25 7.05
C LEU A 225 9.73 -2.07 7.98
N GLN A 226 10.44 -0.99 7.77
CA GLN A 226 10.20 0.28 8.45
C GLN A 226 9.27 1.15 7.61
N TYR A 227 8.36 1.86 8.25
CA TYR A 227 7.50 2.86 7.63
C TYR A 227 7.71 4.23 8.25
N ASN A 228 7.37 5.27 7.50
CA ASN A 228 7.39 6.62 8.03
C ASN A 228 6.15 6.84 8.90
N ASP A 229 6.32 7.32 10.14
CA ASP A 229 5.26 7.62 11.10
C ASP A 229 4.81 9.10 11.08
N SER A 230 5.40 9.93 10.22
CA SER A 230 5.07 11.36 10.10
C SER A 230 3.65 11.67 9.61
N TYR A 231 2.88 10.64 9.28
CA TYR A 231 1.48 10.77 8.82
C TYR A 231 0.48 11.08 9.94
N SER A 232 0.87 10.91 11.21
CA SER A 232 -0.01 11.24 12.33
C SER A 232 -0.24 12.74 12.42
N THR A 233 -1.49 13.15 12.23
CA THR A 233 -1.92 14.54 12.31
C THR A 233 -2.74 14.79 13.57
N GLU A 234 -2.84 16.04 13.99
CA GLU A 234 -3.70 16.43 15.13
C GLU A 234 -5.18 16.06 14.88
N ASN A 235 -5.64 16.14 13.63
CA ASN A 235 -6.99 15.74 13.27
C ASN A 235 -7.20 14.24 13.48
N CYS A 236 -6.22 13.41 13.14
CA CYS A 236 -6.30 11.97 13.38
C CYS A 236 -6.33 11.66 14.88
N LYS A 237 -5.48 12.30 15.67
CA LYS A 237 -5.48 12.14 17.12
C LYS A 237 -6.83 12.51 17.73
N ASN A 238 -7.40 13.68 17.37
CA ASN A 238 -8.71 14.12 17.83
C ASN A 238 -9.83 13.14 17.41
N CYS A 239 -9.71 12.51 16.25
CA CYS A 239 -10.63 11.49 15.78
C CYS A 239 -10.55 10.24 16.65
N GLU A 240 -9.36 9.70 16.88
CA GLU A 240 -9.14 8.52 17.72
C GLU A 240 -9.55 8.75 19.19
N ASP A 241 -9.22 9.91 19.77
CA ASP A 241 -9.60 10.32 21.11
C ASP A 241 -11.14 10.39 21.28
N SER A 242 -11.87 10.62 20.18
CA SER A 242 -13.33 10.59 20.16
C SER A 242 -13.93 9.21 19.87
N GLY A 243 -13.09 8.17 19.78
CA GLY A 243 -13.51 6.79 19.50
C GLY A 243 -13.83 6.52 18.02
N GLY A 244 -13.38 7.41 17.11
CA GLY A 244 -13.41 7.21 15.67
C GLY A 244 -12.18 6.49 15.14
N TYR A 245 -12.14 6.29 13.83
CA TYR A 245 -11.02 5.75 13.07
C TYR A 245 -10.55 6.78 12.06
N CYS A 246 -9.25 7.00 12.00
CA CYS A 246 -8.69 7.84 10.95
C CYS A 246 -8.80 7.14 9.60
N GLY A 247 -9.16 7.90 8.59
CA GLY A 247 -9.30 7.39 7.24
C GLY A 247 -9.36 8.52 6.21
N PHE A 248 -9.80 8.19 5.02
CA PHE A 248 -9.89 9.13 3.89
C PHE A 248 -11.18 8.92 3.10
N THR A 249 -11.58 9.93 2.36
CA THR A 249 -12.80 9.90 1.52
C THR A 249 -12.62 10.74 0.27
N GLY A 250 -13.46 10.47 -0.73
CA GLY A 250 -13.44 11.18 -2.00
C GLY A 250 -12.32 10.73 -2.94
N VAL A 251 -12.30 11.33 -4.13
CA VAL A 251 -11.26 11.08 -5.16
C VAL A 251 -9.95 11.82 -4.88
N ASP A 252 -10.01 12.83 -4.03
CA ASP A 252 -8.88 13.62 -3.55
C ASP A 252 -8.25 13.04 -2.29
N GLU A 253 -8.74 11.87 -1.83
CA GLU A 253 -8.23 11.14 -0.65
C GLU A 253 -8.11 12.04 0.59
N SER A 254 -9.06 12.98 0.75
CA SER A 254 -9.04 13.91 1.89
C SER A 254 -9.33 13.19 3.20
N PHE A 255 -8.74 13.69 4.29
CA PHE A 255 -8.91 13.12 5.62
C PHE A 255 -10.38 13.03 6.02
N ALA A 256 -10.74 11.90 6.62
CA ALA A 256 -12.05 11.65 7.20
C ALA A 256 -11.91 10.93 8.54
N CYS A 257 -12.62 11.42 9.54
CA CYS A 257 -12.83 10.70 10.79
C CYS A 257 -14.07 9.81 10.66
N ILE A 258 -13.87 8.51 10.71
CA ILE A 258 -14.90 7.50 10.52
C ILE A 258 -15.42 7.06 11.88
N CYS A 259 -16.65 7.45 12.20
CA CYS A 259 -17.24 7.14 13.49
C CYS A 259 -17.88 5.74 13.48
N ARG A 260 -17.97 5.13 14.66
CA ARG A 260 -18.53 3.76 14.82
C ARG A 260 -19.96 3.60 14.32
N ASN A 261 -20.72 4.70 14.22
CA ASN A 261 -22.08 4.72 13.66
C ASN A 261 -22.09 4.87 12.12
N GLY A 262 -20.94 4.81 11.47
CA GLY A 262 -20.81 4.97 10.02
C GLY A 262 -20.82 6.42 9.53
N LEU A 263 -20.87 7.42 10.41
CA LEU A 263 -20.75 8.81 10.02
C LEU A 263 -19.29 9.18 9.75
N HIS A 264 -19.08 10.00 8.74
CA HIS A 264 -17.77 10.58 8.42
C HIS A 264 -17.80 12.07 8.83
N THR A 265 -16.79 12.49 9.56
CA THR A 265 -16.61 13.88 9.99
C THR A 265 -15.24 14.39 9.60
N SER A 266 -15.02 15.69 9.65
CA SER A 266 -13.73 16.29 9.31
C SER A 266 -12.75 16.34 10.49
N ASN A 267 -13.18 16.00 11.72
CA ASN A 267 -12.32 16.16 12.89
C ASN A 267 -12.54 15.08 13.96
N ASN A 268 -13.74 14.93 14.54
CA ASN A 268 -14.00 14.02 15.65
C ASN A 268 -15.43 13.49 15.67
N CYS A 269 -15.72 12.54 16.57
CA CYS A 269 -17.01 11.88 16.71
C CYS A 269 -17.85 12.38 17.90
N PHE A 270 -17.43 13.41 18.64
CA PHE A 270 -18.10 13.88 19.86
C PHE A 270 -19.36 14.73 19.61
N GLY A 271 -19.51 15.32 18.45
CA GLY A 271 -20.64 16.19 18.11
C GLY A 271 -21.63 15.52 17.16
N ARG A 272 -22.79 16.18 16.96
CA ARG A 272 -23.57 15.96 15.77
C ARG A 272 -22.74 16.46 14.60
N GLY A 273 -21.81 15.63 14.13
CA GLY A 273 -20.95 15.96 13.00
C GLY A 273 -21.84 16.42 11.87
N PHE A 274 -21.54 17.56 11.30
CA PHE A 274 -22.08 17.90 10.00
C PHE A 274 -21.65 16.79 9.08
N ALA A 275 -22.58 15.87 8.78
CA ALA A 275 -22.36 14.86 7.79
C ALA A 275 -22.01 15.61 6.51
N TRP A 276 -20.79 15.42 6.02
CA TRP A 276 -20.38 15.92 4.73
C TRP A 276 -21.04 15.05 3.66
N SER A 277 -22.37 15.14 3.59
CA SER A 277 -23.08 14.70 2.40
C SER A 277 -22.77 15.74 1.33
N GLY A 278 -21.91 15.39 0.38
CA GLY A 278 -21.55 16.22 -0.76
C GLY A 278 -22.71 16.45 -1.74
N THR A 279 -23.83 16.88 -1.21
CA THR A 279 -24.94 17.44 -1.97
C THR A 279 -25.20 18.85 -1.45
N TRP A 280 -24.47 19.80 -1.98
CA TRP A 280 -24.92 21.16 -2.04
C TRP A 280 -26.20 21.17 -2.90
N ARG A 281 -27.33 20.76 -2.32
CA ARG A 281 -28.61 21.22 -2.84
C ARG A 281 -28.71 22.69 -2.44
N THR A 282 -28.21 23.56 -3.29
CA THR A 282 -28.68 24.93 -3.33
C THR A 282 -30.16 24.84 -3.65
N LYS A 283 -31.00 24.86 -2.62
CA LYS A 283 -32.38 25.29 -2.79
C LYS A 283 -32.31 26.76 -3.16
N PHE A 284 -32.17 27.03 -4.45
CA PHE A 284 -32.63 28.29 -4.98
C PHE A 284 -34.14 28.30 -4.81
N GLN A 285 -34.59 28.79 -3.66
CA GLN A 285 -35.94 29.17 -3.45
C GLN A 285 -36.08 30.51 -4.19
N THR A 286 -36.39 30.46 -5.50
CA THR A 286 -36.88 31.59 -6.25
C THR A 286 -38.22 31.97 -5.61
N ARG A 287 -38.16 32.89 -4.64
CA ARG A 287 -39.30 33.73 -4.34
C ARG A 287 -39.47 34.62 -5.57
N MET A 288 -40.25 34.17 -6.54
CA MET A 288 -40.84 35.04 -7.53
C MET A 288 -41.82 35.95 -6.73
N SER A 289 -41.35 37.15 -6.39
CA SER A 289 -42.24 38.16 -5.88
C SER A 289 -43.21 38.50 -7.02
N SER A 290 -44.49 38.40 -6.73
CA SER A 290 -45.62 38.71 -7.58
C SER A 290 -45.64 40.16 -8.12
N ALA A 291 -44.62 40.97 -7.81
CA ALA A 291 -44.45 42.34 -8.33
C ALA A 291 -43.85 42.40 -9.74
N GLY A 292 -43.26 41.34 -10.27
CA GLY A 292 -42.69 41.35 -11.63
C GLY A 292 -43.66 41.09 -12.77
N PHE A 293 -44.84 40.57 -12.46
CA PHE A 293 -45.83 40.22 -13.50
C PHE A 293 -46.72 41.41 -13.93
N LEU A 294 -46.80 42.46 -13.13
CA LEU A 294 -47.62 43.65 -13.44
C LEU A 294 -46.91 44.66 -14.37
N LEU A 295 -45.60 44.61 -14.48
CA LEU A 295 -44.86 45.52 -15.34
C LEU A 295 -44.69 45.03 -16.80
N LEU A 296 -44.93 43.77 -17.07
CA LEU A 296 -44.87 43.23 -18.43
C LEU A 296 -46.20 43.39 -19.21
N TRP A 297 -47.30 43.68 -18.54
CA TRP A 297 -48.62 43.90 -19.19
C TRP A 297 -48.85 45.32 -19.64
N THR A 298 -48.09 46.29 -19.10
CA THR A 298 -48.24 47.69 -19.50
C THR A 298 -47.43 48.11 -20.74
N MET A 299 -46.50 47.29 -21.22
CA MET A 299 -45.71 47.56 -22.44
C MET A 299 -46.28 46.91 -23.70
N LEU A 300 -47.41 46.22 -23.64
CA LEU A 300 -48.07 45.60 -24.82
C LEU A 300 -49.30 46.34 -25.30
N PHE A 301 -49.63 47.54 -24.74
CA PHE A 301 -50.78 48.37 -25.11
C PHE A 301 -50.39 49.86 -25.23
N ILE A 302 -49.24 50.19 -25.80
CA ILE A 302 -48.98 51.52 -26.33
C ILE A 302 -48.41 51.38 -27.75
#